data_cfb1d9d26123cc8110feb515a527107c
#
_entry.id   cfb1d9d26123cc8110feb515a527107c
#
_cell.length_a   1.000
_cell.length_b   1.000
_cell.length_c   1.000
_cell.angle_alpha   90.00
_cell.angle_beta   90.00
_cell.angle_gamma   90.00
#
_symmetry.space_group_name_H-M   'P 1'
#
loop_
_entity.id
_entity.type
_entity.pdbx_description
1 polymer ?
#
loop_
_entity_poly.entity_id
_entity_poly.type
_entity_poly.pdbx_seq_one_letter_code
_entity_poly.pdbx_strand_id
1 'polypeptide(L)'
;NEDFLQEIRSLDRDALTGQSLVTYDVLRDAYQTGARRNQFPFGGATPFSSASPYLVTQLSGPHLLLPRLMLTQHKIETRQDAEDYVSRLAEFSRAFDETVETVSSDAALLVTPPLFAIDGALNSIAGFTAPAPAENPLAKSFATRLEAVEELSAEDRADLSARAAQQVEQNVYPAYARLAAALENLKAQASPDAGIWRLGEEGAAFYAHALSAYGAGGMMPDEVHDLGLAEVARISAEMDAILKRQG
;
A
#
# COMPACT_ATOMS: atom_id res chain seq x y z
N ASN A 1 -9.14 -14.60 5.69
CA ASN A 1 -9.10 -14.85 4.22
C ASN A 1 -9.41 -16.30 3.86
N GLU A 2 -8.93 -17.28 4.63
CA GLU A 2 -9.18 -18.71 4.34
C GLU A 2 -10.65 -19.09 4.56
N ASP A 3 -11.28 -18.59 5.62
CA ASP A 3 -12.69 -18.85 5.90
C ASP A 3 -13.58 -18.35 4.76
N PHE A 4 -13.37 -17.11 4.30
CA PHE A 4 -14.10 -16.55 3.16
C PHE A 4 -13.85 -17.35 1.87
N LEU A 5 -12.62 -17.84 1.64
CA LEU A 5 -12.35 -18.68 0.48
C LEU A 5 -13.11 -20.01 0.55
N GLN A 6 -13.25 -20.59 1.76
CA GLN A 6 -14.05 -21.81 1.95
C GLN A 6 -15.53 -21.53 1.71
N GLU A 7 -16.06 -20.40 2.21
CA GLU A 7 -17.44 -20.01 1.94
C GLU A 7 -17.71 -19.84 0.44
N ILE A 8 -16.83 -19.12 -0.27
CA ILE A 8 -16.93 -18.95 -1.72
C ILE A 8 -16.91 -20.31 -2.43
N ARG A 9 -16.01 -21.22 -2.05
CA ARG A 9 -15.90 -22.56 -2.66
C ARG A 9 -17.09 -23.46 -2.36
N SER A 10 -17.86 -23.17 -1.32
CA SER A 10 -19.08 -23.93 -0.99
C SER A 10 -20.26 -23.60 -1.90
N LEU A 11 -20.20 -22.48 -2.63
CA LEU A 11 -21.24 -22.10 -3.59
C LEU A 11 -21.14 -22.95 -4.87
N ASP A 12 -22.29 -23.40 -5.36
CA ASP A 12 -22.36 -24.08 -6.64
C ASP A 12 -22.17 -23.11 -7.81
N ARG A 13 -20.95 -23.08 -8.37
CA ARG A 13 -20.59 -22.19 -9.47
C ARG A 13 -21.49 -22.38 -10.70
N ASP A 14 -21.89 -23.61 -11.00
CA ASP A 14 -22.67 -23.95 -12.22
C ASP A 14 -24.12 -23.47 -12.11
N ALA A 15 -24.61 -23.22 -10.89
CA ALA A 15 -25.91 -22.59 -10.66
C ALA A 15 -25.88 -21.04 -10.80
N LEU A 16 -24.69 -20.42 -10.91
CA LEU A 16 -24.54 -18.96 -11.04
C LEU A 16 -24.57 -18.54 -12.50
N THR A 17 -25.18 -17.38 -12.77
CA THR A 17 -25.26 -16.81 -14.11
C THR A 17 -25.04 -15.30 -14.10
N GLY A 18 -24.70 -14.71 -15.26
CA GLY A 18 -24.56 -13.27 -15.43
C GLY A 18 -23.56 -12.67 -14.44
N GLN A 19 -23.92 -11.57 -13.80
CA GLN A 19 -23.05 -10.84 -12.89
C GLN A 19 -22.63 -11.66 -11.65
N SER A 20 -23.51 -12.53 -11.15
CA SER A 20 -23.19 -13.38 -9.99
C SER A 20 -22.06 -14.35 -10.28
N LEU A 21 -21.99 -14.91 -11.49
CA LEU A 21 -20.88 -15.77 -11.92
C LEU A 21 -19.57 -15.00 -12.01
N VAL A 22 -19.59 -13.80 -12.60
CA VAL A 22 -18.41 -12.93 -12.67
C VAL A 22 -17.93 -12.55 -11.27
N THR A 23 -18.84 -12.17 -10.39
CA THR A 23 -18.51 -11.82 -8.99
C THR A 23 -17.88 -13.01 -8.25
N TYR A 24 -18.45 -14.20 -8.42
CA TYR A 24 -17.89 -15.44 -7.84
C TYR A 24 -16.46 -15.68 -8.32
N ASP A 25 -16.22 -15.64 -9.63
CA ASP A 25 -14.90 -15.92 -10.20
C ASP A 25 -13.85 -14.86 -9.73
N VAL A 26 -14.22 -13.57 -9.69
CA VAL A 26 -13.34 -12.47 -9.20
C VAL A 26 -13.02 -12.66 -7.72
N LEU A 27 -14.02 -12.90 -6.87
CA LEU A 27 -13.81 -13.10 -5.44
C LEU A 27 -12.99 -14.36 -5.17
N ARG A 28 -13.31 -15.47 -5.82
CA ARG A 28 -12.55 -16.73 -5.69
C ARG A 28 -11.08 -16.52 -6.04
N ASP A 29 -10.79 -15.86 -7.16
CA ASP A 29 -9.42 -15.60 -7.60
C ASP A 29 -8.67 -14.68 -6.62
N ALA A 30 -9.30 -13.58 -6.20
CA ALA A 30 -8.72 -12.63 -5.25
C ALA A 30 -8.39 -13.29 -3.91
N TYR A 31 -9.33 -14.04 -3.32
CA TYR A 31 -9.11 -14.73 -2.05
C TYR A 31 -8.12 -15.89 -2.16
N GLN A 32 -8.12 -16.59 -3.29
CA GLN A 32 -7.14 -17.66 -3.55
C GLN A 32 -5.73 -17.10 -3.71
N THR A 33 -5.58 -15.97 -4.37
CA THR A 33 -4.31 -15.27 -4.51
C THR A 33 -3.83 -14.74 -3.15
N GLY A 34 -4.74 -14.17 -2.35
CA GLY A 34 -4.44 -13.76 -0.98
C GLY A 34 -4.02 -14.92 -0.07
N ALA A 35 -4.67 -16.08 -0.18
CA ALA A 35 -4.29 -17.28 0.57
C ALA A 35 -2.89 -17.80 0.17
N ARG A 36 -2.57 -17.78 -1.13
CA ARG A 36 -1.21 -18.12 -1.61
C ARG A 36 -0.15 -17.15 -1.10
N ARG A 37 -0.49 -15.86 -0.98
CA ARG A 37 0.40 -14.84 -0.43
C ARG A 37 0.84 -15.17 1.00
N ASN A 38 -0.04 -15.74 1.81
CA ASN A 38 0.23 -16.11 3.20
C ASN A 38 1.29 -17.23 3.36
N GLN A 39 1.70 -17.88 2.28
CA GLN A 39 2.79 -18.86 2.31
C GLN A 39 4.17 -18.21 2.46
N PHE A 40 4.27 -16.90 2.18
CA PHE A 40 5.51 -16.16 2.31
C PHE A 40 5.54 -15.44 3.66
N PRO A 41 6.56 -15.66 4.50
CA PRO A 41 6.61 -15.13 5.86
C PRO A 41 7.08 -13.66 5.94
N PHE A 42 7.10 -12.93 4.83
CA PHE A 42 7.60 -11.56 4.73
C PHE A 42 6.66 -10.64 3.96
N GLY A 43 6.89 -9.31 4.03
CA GLY A 43 6.20 -8.28 3.26
C GLY A 43 4.82 -7.89 3.78
N GLY A 44 4.41 -8.43 4.91
CA GLY A 44 3.11 -8.17 5.54
C GLY A 44 1.91 -8.59 4.68
N ALA A 45 0.79 -8.85 5.31
CA ALA A 45 -0.47 -9.13 4.64
C ALA A 45 -1.28 -7.85 4.50
N THR A 46 -1.12 -7.13 3.39
CA THR A 46 -2.06 -6.05 3.07
C THR A 46 -3.01 -6.51 1.96
N PRO A 47 -4.30 -6.17 2.03
CA PRO A 47 -5.27 -6.57 1.00
C PRO A 47 -4.94 -6.02 -0.40
N PHE A 48 -4.04 -5.04 -0.50
CA PHE A 48 -3.77 -4.28 -1.72
C PHE A 48 -2.35 -4.42 -2.26
N SER A 49 -1.46 -5.17 -1.59
CA SER A 49 -0.07 -5.34 -2.04
C SER A 49 0.35 -6.81 -2.14
N SER A 50 -0.36 -7.56 -2.98
CA SER A 50 -0.05 -8.97 -3.21
C SER A 50 1.29 -9.22 -3.89
N ALA A 51 1.89 -8.20 -4.51
CA ALA A 51 3.03 -8.36 -5.39
C ALA A 51 4.33 -7.69 -4.89
N SER A 52 4.33 -7.03 -3.75
CA SER A 52 5.55 -6.47 -3.16
C SER A 52 6.09 -7.39 -2.05
N PRO A 53 7.38 -7.75 -2.08
CA PRO A 53 8.01 -8.46 -0.98
C PRO A 53 8.30 -7.54 0.22
N TYR A 54 8.19 -6.22 0.03
CA TYR A 54 8.53 -5.21 1.01
C TYR A 54 7.29 -4.44 1.44
N LEU A 55 7.08 -4.31 2.75
CA LEU A 55 5.96 -3.55 3.30
C LEU A 55 6.15 -2.03 3.08
N VAL A 56 7.38 -1.54 3.22
CA VAL A 56 7.72 -0.11 3.10
C VAL A 56 8.73 0.09 1.98
N THR A 57 8.37 0.94 1.02
CA THR A 57 9.24 1.41 -0.07
C THR A 57 8.97 2.89 -0.35
N GLN A 58 9.68 3.51 -1.29
CA GLN A 58 9.40 4.88 -1.72
C GLN A 58 8.03 5.05 -2.40
N LEU A 59 7.37 3.96 -2.81
CA LEU A 59 6.09 3.98 -3.52
C LEU A 59 4.93 3.37 -2.73
N SER A 60 5.23 2.65 -1.65
CA SER A 60 4.22 1.90 -0.89
C SER A 60 4.55 1.85 0.59
N GLY A 61 3.51 1.68 1.40
CA GLY A 61 3.60 1.51 2.84
C GLY A 61 2.64 2.40 3.61
N PRO A 62 2.44 2.11 4.90
CA PRO A 62 1.53 2.88 5.75
C PRO A 62 1.84 4.38 5.80
N HIS A 63 3.12 4.77 5.68
CA HIS A 63 3.56 6.18 5.66
C HIS A 63 3.00 7.00 4.49
N LEU A 64 2.58 6.35 3.40
CA LEU A 64 1.90 6.98 2.26
C LEU A 64 0.40 6.70 2.28
N LEU A 65 0.01 5.48 2.64
CA LEU A 65 -1.36 5.02 2.54
C LEU A 65 -2.27 5.67 3.59
N LEU A 66 -1.83 5.75 4.86
CA LEU A 66 -2.66 6.29 5.93
C LEU A 66 -2.96 7.77 5.75
N PRO A 67 -1.97 8.66 5.46
CA PRO A 67 -2.29 10.06 5.13
C PRO A 67 -3.23 10.17 3.94
N ARG A 68 -3.00 9.41 2.87
CA ARG A 68 -3.87 9.43 1.69
C ARG A 68 -5.31 9.06 2.05
N LEU A 69 -5.52 8.00 2.84
CA LEU A 69 -6.83 7.59 3.31
C LEU A 69 -7.52 8.71 4.08
N MET A 70 -6.82 9.33 5.03
CA MET A 70 -7.35 10.43 5.83
C MET A 70 -7.71 11.66 4.99
N LEU A 71 -6.88 11.97 4.00
CA LEU A 71 -7.07 13.16 3.15
C LEU A 71 -8.17 12.97 2.08
N THR A 72 -8.34 11.73 1.55
CA THR A 72 -9.16 11.52 0.35
C THR A 72 -10.38 10.64 0.56
N GLN A 73 -10.41 9.81 1.60
CA GLN A 73 -11.48 8.83 1.79
C GLN A 73 -12.25 9.01 3.10
N HIS A 74 -11.62 9.57 4.13
CA HIS A 74 -12.33 9.88 5.37
C HIS A 74 -13.25 11.09 5.14
N LYS A 75 -14.54 10.86 5.12
CA LYS A 75 -15.55 11.92 5.01
C LYS A 75 -15.64 12.71 6.32
N ILE A 76 -15.97 14.02 6.22
CA ILE A 76 -16.22 14.88 7.38
C ILE A 76 -17.50 15.66 7.02
N GLU A 77 -18.65 15.09 7.34
CA GLU A 77 -19.98 15.63 7.07
C GLU A 77 -20.71 15.95 8.37
N THR A 78 -20.33 15.32 9.48
CA THR A 78 -20.93 15.44 10.80
C THR A 78 -19.88 15.70 11.89
N ARG A 79 -20.35 16.13 13.08
CA ARG A 79 -19.51 16.21 14.29
C ARG A 79 -18.84 14.86 14.60
N GLN A 80 -19.58 13.76 14.46
CA GLN A 80 -19.05 12.43 14.75
C GLN A 80 -17.92 12.07 13.79
N ASP A 81 -18.03 12.38 12.49
CA ASP A 81 -16.95 12.15 11.54
C ASP A 81 -15.68 12.92 11.91
N ALA A 82 -15.85 14.16 12.41
CA ALA A 82 -14.74 14.98 12.87
C ALA A 82 -14.05 14.40 14.12
N GLU A 83 -14.82 13.91 15.08
CA GLU A 83 -14.29 13.20 16.27
C GLU A 83 -13.58 11.90 15.87
N ASP A 84 -14.15 11.14 14.94
CA ASP A 84 -13.54 9.92 14.43
C ASP A 84 -12.24 10.21 13.66
N TYR A 85 -12.14 11.35 12.96
CA TYR A 85 -10.90 11.79 12.33
C TYR A 85 -9.78 12.00 13.35
N VAL A 86 -10.07 12.75 14.43
CA VAL A 86 -9.10 13.01 15.50
C VAL A 86 -8.69 11.70 16.19
N SER A 87 -9.65 10.82 16.45
CA SER A 87 -9.38 9.48 17.02
C SER A 87 -8.47 8.64 16.13
N ARG A 88 -8.70 8.63 14.82
CA ARG A 88 -7.86 7.89 13.86
C ARG A 88 -6.44 8.43 13.78
N LEU A 89 -6.22 9.72 13.97
CA LEU A 89 -4.85 10.27 14.05
C LEU A 89 -4.07 9.70 15.24
N ALA A 90 -4.72 9.42 16.36
CA ALA A 90 -4.08 8.77 17.51
C ALA A 90 -3.64 7.33 17.19
N GLU A 91 -4.39 6.60 16.37
CA GLU A 91 -4.09 5.21 15.97
C GLU A 91 -2.87 5.08 15.04
N PHE A 92 -2.34 6.18 14.50
CA PHE A 92 -1.09 6.15 13.73
C PHE A 92 0.05 5.53 14.54
N SER A 93 0.14 5.80 15.84
CA SER A 93 1.17 5.20 16.70
C SER A 93 1.13 3.68 16.61
N ARG A 94 -0.03 3.06 16.82
CA ARG A 94 -0.19 1.60 16.79
C ARG A 94 0.10 1.02 15.41
N ALA A 95 -0.47 1.62 14.35
CA ALA A 95 -0.28 1.14 12.98
C ALA A 95 1.20 1.19 12.53
N PHE A 96 1.95 2.20 12.98
CA PHE A 96 3.36 2.31 12.66
C PHE A 96 4.23 1.40 13.53
N ASP A 97 3.86 1.13 14.77
CA ASP A 97 4.56 0.17 15.62
C ASP A 97 4.43 -1.25 15.06
N GLU A 98 3.24 -1.67 14.61
CA GLU A 98 3.02 -2.91 13.87
C GLU A 98 3.84 -2.96 12.56
N THR A 99 3.97 -1.82 11.87
CA THR A 99 4.80 -1.71 10.67
C THR A 99 6.28 -1.92 10.97
N VAL A 100 6.79 -1.31 12.04
CA VAL A 100 8.18 -1.45 12.49
C VAL A 100 8.48 -2.89 12.89
N GLU A 101 7.56 -3.55 13.59
CA GLU A 101 7.69 -4.98 13.94
C GLU A 101 7.79 -5.85 12.68
N THR A 102 6.91 -5.63 11.70
CA THR A 102 6.93 -6.39 10.44
C THR A 102 8.22 -6.15 9.66
N VAL A 103 8.63 -4.90 9.48
CA VAL A 103 9.88 -4.55 8.77
C VAL A 103 11.10 -5.14 9.47
N SER A 104 11.11 -5.18 10.80
CA SER A 104 12.20 -5.78 11.59
C SER A 104 12.22 -7.31 11.45
N SER A 105 11.06 -7.94 11.44
CA SER A 105 10.92 -9.39 11.24
C SER A 105 11.37 -9.80 9.83
N ASP A 106 10.98 -9.02 8.81
CA ASP A 106 11.41 -9.24 7.43
C ASP A 106 12.93 -9.11 7.29
N ALA A 107 13.53 -8.11 7.94
CA ALA A 107 14.99 -7.92 7.96
C ALA A 107 15.73 -9.11 8.62
N ALA A 108 15.17 -9.72 9.64
CA ALA A 108 15.72 -10.93 10.26
C ALA A 108 15.73 -12.13 9.28
N LEU A 109 14.83 -12.13 8.29
CA LEU A 109 14.79 -13.09 7.18
C LEU A 109 15.66 -12.65 5.97
N LEU A 110 16.45 -11.59 6.10
CA LEU A 110 17.25 -10.96 5.04
C LEU A 110 16.39 -10.35 3.92
N VAL A 111 15.12 -10.12 4.16
CA VAL A 111 14.20 -9.46 3.23
C VAL A 111 14.19 -7.95 3.54
N THR A 112 15.12 -7.22 2.91
CA THR A 112 15.25 -5.77 3.05
C THR A 112 15.01 -5.09 1.71
N PRO A 113 14.30 -3.95 1.68
CA PRO A 113 14.20 -3.13 0.48
C PRO A 113 15.59 -2.72 -0.02
N PRO A 114 15.78 -2.51 -1.33
CA PRO A 114 17.03 -1.96 -1.84
C PRO A 114 17.29 -0.55 -1.29
N LEU A 115 18.56 -0.18 -1.21
CA LEU A 115 19.02 1.07 -0.57
C LEU A 115 18.26 2.30 -1.09
N PHE A 116 18.11 2.43 -2.42
CA PHE A 116 17.39 3.56 -3.02
C PHE A 116 15.91 3.63 -2.61
N ALA A 117 15.27 2.49 -2.33
CA ALA A 117 13.88 2.45 -1.88
C ALA A 117 13.75 2.89 -0.43
N ILE A 118 14.71 2.53 0.42
CA ILE A 118 14.81 3.02 1.81
C ILE A 118 15.07 4.53 1.81
N ASP A 119 16.03 5.01 1.04
CA ASP A 119 16.34 6.44 0.94
C ASP A 119 15.13 7.25 0.46
N GLY A 120 14.42 6.74 -0.56
CA GLY A 120 13.20 7.37 -1.05
C GLY A 120 12.07 7.41 -0.01
N ALA A 121 11.89 6.34 0.77
CA ALA A 121 10.92 6.33 1.88
C ALA A 121 11.30 7.32 2.98
N LEU A 122 12.58 7.37 3.37
CA LEU A 122 13.08 8.34 4.35
C LEU A 122 12.91 9.80 3.89
N ASN A 123 13.17 10.09 2.62
CA ASN A 123 12.93 11.42 2.05
C ASN A 123 11.45 11.80 2.10
N SER A 124 10.57 10.84 1.79
CA SER A 124 9.12 11.04 1.87
C SER A 124 8.65 11.33 3.30
N ILE A 125 9.17 10.57 4.27
CA ILE A 125 8.91 10.77 5.71
C ILE A 125 9.39 12.14 6.15
N ALA A 126 10.62 12.52 5.81
CA ALA A 126 11.19 13.82 6.17
C ALA A 126 10.35 14.97 5.59
N GLY A 127 9.94 14.89 4.33
CA GLY A 127 9.07 15.91 3.72
C GLY A 127 7.70 16.01 4.38
N PHE A 128 7.10 14.89 4.77
CA PHE A 128 5.79 14.87 5.44
C PHE A 128 5.84 15.45 6.86
N THR A 129 6.92 15.24 7.58
CA THR A 129 7.07 15.68 8.98
C THR A 129 7.78 17.05 9.14
N ALA A 130 8.22 17.67 8.03
CA ALA A 130 8.91 18.96 8.06
C ALA A 130 8.03 20.15 8.51
N PRO A 131 6.74 20.27 8.13
CA PRO A 131 5.89 21.38 8.57
C PRO A 131 5.64 21.36 10.07
N ALA A 132 5.31 22.53 10.65
CA ALA A 132 4.75 22.57 12.01
C ALA A 132 3.46 21.72 12.08
N PRO A 133 3.11 21.11 13.24
CA PRO A 133 1.97 20.17 13.34
C PRO A 133 0.65 20.73 12.80
N ALA A 134 0.34 21.99 13.06
CA ALA A 134 -0.88 22.65 12.55
C ALA A 134 -0.85 22.88 11.02
N GLU A 135 0.34 22.98 10.41
CA GLU A 135 0.53 23.15 8.97
C GLU A 135 0.70 21.81 8.23
N ASN A 136 0.77 20.69 8.96
CA ASN A 136 0.79 19.39 8.32
C ASN A 136 -0.48 19.17 7.49
N PRO A 137 -0.40 18.56 6.29
CA PRO A 137 -1.56 18.32 5.43
C PRO A 137 -2.76 17.68 6.14
N LEU A 138 -2.54 16.79 7.11
CA LEU A 138 -3.62 16.18 7.88
C LEU A 138 -4.39 17.21 8.72
N ALA A 139 -3.70 18.02 9.50
CA ALA A 139 -4.33 19.03 10.36
C ALA A 139 -4.94 20.18 9.52
N LYS A 140 -4.21 20.65 8.51
CA LYS A 140 -4.65 21.78 7.66
C LYS A 140 -5.86 21.42 6.80
N SER A 141 -5.85 20.28 6.16
CA SER A 141 -7.01 19.78 5.38
C SER A 141 -8.21 19.54 6.29
N PHE A 142 -8.01 18.99 7.48
CA PHE A 142 -9.06 18.80 8.46
C PHE A 142 -9.73 20.13 8.84
N ALA A 143 -8.96 21.13 9.27
CA ALA A 143 -9.46 22.45 9.62
C ALA A 143 -10.28 23.08 8.47
N THR A 144 -9.79 22.99 7.23
CA THR A 144 -10.52 23.49 6.05
C THR A 144 -11.86 22.77 5.84
N ARG A 145 -11.87 21.45 6.03
CA ARG A 145 -13.08 20.62 5.81
C ARG A 145 -14.13 20.82 6.90
N LEU A 146 -13.74 21.18 8.12
CA LEU A 146 -14.67 21.53 9.21
C LEU A 146 -15.55 22.74 8.88
N GLU A 147 -15.09 23.64 8.01
CA GLU A 147 -15.90 24.83 7.60
C GLU A 147 -17.22 24.45 6.90
N ALA A 148 -17.27 23.28 6.27
CA ALA A 148 -18.46 22.79 5.58
C ALA A 148 -19.44 22.04 6.52
N VAL A 149 -19.08 21.77 7.78
CA VAL A 149 -19.95 21.06 8.74
C VAL A 149 -20.87 22.07 9.44
N GLU A 150 -22.12 22.15 9.00
CA GLU A 150 -23.08 23.17 9.45
C GLU A 150 -23.39 23.11 10.96
N GLU A 151 -23.41 21.91 11.54
CA GLU A 151 -23.75 21.70 12.96
C GLU A 151 -22.65 22.15 13.94
N LEU A 152 -21.44 22.46 13.44
CA LEU A 152 -20.33 22.89 14.27
C LEU A 152 -20.31 24.42 14.48
N SER A 153 -20.21 24.84 15.73
CA SER A 153 -19.92 26.25 16.06
C SER A 153 -18.48 26.63 15.70
N ALA A 154 -18.18 27.91 15.69
CA ALA A 154 -16.79 28.36 15.48
C ALA A 154 -15.85 27.89 16.60
N GLU A 155 -16.35 27.79 17.83
CA GLU A 155 -15.60 27.25 18.97
C GLU A 155 -15.33 25.76 18.82
N ASP A 156 -16.32 24.95 18.40
CA ASP A 156 -16.13 23.54 18.12
C ASP A 156 -15.09 23.28 17.02
N ARG A 157 -15.13 24.07 15.92
CA ARG A 157 -14.17 23.96 14.84
C ARG A 157 -12.74 24.30 15.30
N ALA A 158 -12.61 25.32 16.15
CA ALA A 158 -11.32 25.72 16.71
C ALA A 158 -10.77 24.62 17.65
N ASP A 159 -11.61 24.06 18.52
CA ASP A 159 -11.23 22.97 19.43
C ASP A 159 -10.80 21.71 18.65
N LEU A 160 -11.63 21.25 17.70
CA LEU A 160 -11.31 20.08 16.88
C LEU A 160 -10.03 20.26 16.08
N SER A 161 -9.81 21.46 15.50
CA SER A 161 -8.59 21.75 14.75
C SER A 161 -7.35 21.75 15.65
N ALA A 162 -7.45 22.30 16.86
CA ALA A 162 -6.36 22.28 17.85
C ALA A 162 -6.04 20.84 18.28
N ARG A 163 -7.06 20.03 18.53
CA ARG A 163 -6.91 18.62 18.89
C ARG A 163 -6.28 17.81 17.76
N ALA A 164 -6.66 18.05 16.51
CA ALA A 164 -6.03 17.39 15.37
C ALA A 164 -4.54 17.75 15.24
N ALA A 165 -4.18 19.01 15.38
CA ALA A 165 -2.78 19.45 15.40
C ALA A 165 -2.00 18.82 16.56
N GLN A 166 -2.62 18.70 17.73
CA GLN A 166 -2.04 18.01 18.89
C GLN A 166 -1.81 16.52 18.62
N GLN A 167 -2.76 15.84 17.96
CA GLN A 167 -2.57 14.43 17.57
C GLN A 167 -1.42 14.27 16.56
N VAL A 168 -1.28 15.20 15.61
CA VAL A 168 -0.14 15.20 14.69
C VAL A 168 1.18 15.30 15.45
N GLU A 169 1.27 16.21 16.42
CA GLU A 169 2.48 16.42 17.24
C GLU A 169 2.80 15.23 18.15
N GLN A 170 1.79 14.69 18.82
CA GLN A 170 2.00 13.72 19.91
C GLN A 170 1.97 12.25 19.44
N ASN A 171 1.29 11.93 18.34
CA ASN A 171 1.13 10.57 17.85
C ASN A 171 1.67 10.37 16.44
N VAL A 172 1.30 11.24 15.49
CA VAL A 172 1.70 11.04 14.09
C VAL A 172 3.22 11.23 13.90
N TYR A 173 3.77 12.38 14.28
CA TYR A 173 5.20 12.65 14.10
C TYR A 173 6.11 11.67 14.86
N PRO A 174 5.85 11.32 16.12
CA PRO A 174 6.64 10.30 16.80
C PRO A 174 6.56 8.92 16.13
N ALA A 175 5.40 8.55 15.57
CA ALA A 175 5.25 7.31 14.83
C ALA A 175 6.13 7.28 13.57
N TYR A 176 6.11 8.37 12.79
CA TYR A 176 7.00 8.54 11.64
C TYR A 176 8.48 8.52 12.03
N ALA A 177 8.84 9.12 13.14
CA ALA A 177 10.23 9.12 13.63
C ALA A 177 10.70 7.69 13.98
N ARG A 178 9.83 6.87 14.59
CA ARG A 178 10.16 5.47 14.89
C ARG A 178 10.34 4.64 13.60
N LEU A 179 9.45 4.82 12.63
CA LEU A 179 9.58 4.16 11.34
C LEU A 179 10.88 4.59 10.62
N ALA A 180 11.17 5.89 10.60
CA ALA A 180 12.40 6.41 10.01
C ALA A 180 13.65 5.81 10.66
N ALA A 181 13.69 5.73 12.00
CA ALA A 181 14.79 5.10 12.73
C ALA A 181 14.95 3.61 12.37
N ALA A 182 13.85 2.86 12.26
CA ALA A 182 13.87 1.48 11.83
C ALA A 182 14.44 1.33 10.41
N LEU A 183 13.97 2.14 9.46
CA LEU A 183 14.46 2.13 8.08
C LEU A 183 15.95 2.52 7.98
N GLU A 184 16.39 3.51 8.76
CA GLU A 184 17.80 3.92 8.79
C GLU A 184 18.70 2.77 9.26
N ASN A 185 18.26 2.02 10.27
CA ASN A 185 18.99 0.83 10.75
C ASN A 185 19.10 -0.28 9.68
N LEU A 186 18.17 -0.37 8.74
CA LEU A 186 18.20 -1.36 7.67
C LEU A 186 19.23 -1.05 6.59
N LYS A 187 19.67 0.21 6.45
CA LYS A 187 20.66 0.59 5.41
C LYS A 187 21.92 -0.23 5.43
N ALA A 188 22.37 -0.64 6.62
CA ALA A 188 23.59 -1.47 6.77
C ALA A 188 23.47 -2.87 6.11
N GLN A 189 22.23 -3.36 5.95
CA GLN A 189 21.93 -4.66 5.34
C GLN A 189 21.36 -4.52 3.91
N ALA A 190 21.00 -3.30 3.51
CA ALA A 190 20.38 -3.04 2.22
C ALA A 190 21.39 -3.15 1.07
N SER A 191 20.97 -3.79 -0.01
CA SER A 191 21.76 -3.85 -1.25
C SER A 191 21.51 -2.62 -2.12
N PRO A 192 22.52 -2.12 -2.84
CA PRO A 192 22.31 -1.15 -3.90
C PRO A 192 21.54 -1.73 -5.08
N ASP A 193 21.60 -3.06 -5.26
CA ASP A 193 20.96 -3.76 -6.36
C ASP A 193 19.47 -4.02 -6.06
N ALA A 194 18.62 -3.74 -7.03
CA ALA A 194 17.22 -4.12 -7.00
C ALA A 194 17.03 -5.58 -7.48
N GLY A 195 15.96 -6.20 -7.04
CA GLY A 195 15.53 -7.48 -7.57
C GLY A 195 15.34 -8.53 -6.48
N ILE A 196 14.23 -9.26 -6.61
CA ILE A 196 13.84 -10.32 -5.68
C ILE A 196 14.69 -11.59 -5.84
N TRP A 197 15.42 -11.72 -6.94
CA TRP A 197 16.36 -12.81 -7.21
C TRP A 197 17.39 -13.00 -6.08
N ARG A 198 17.67 -11.96 -5.32
CA ARG A 198 18.57 -12.00 -4.15
C ARG A 198 18.08 -12.93 -3.04
N LEU A 199 16.79 -13.23 -3.01
CA LEU A 199 16.18 -14.16 -2.05
C LEU A 199 16.24 -15.62 -2.51
N GLY A 200 16.98 -15.91 -3.60
CA GLY A 200 17.15 -17.28 -4.10
C GLY A 200 15.82 -17.93 -4.51
N GLU A 201 15.62 -19.18 -4.09
CA GLU A 201 14.43 -19.96 -4.43
C GLU A 201 13.13 -19.32 -3.90
N GLU A 202 13.14 -18.75 -2.70
CA GLU A 202 11.98 -18.03 -2.16
C GLU A 202 11.63 -16.79 -2.99
N GLY A 203 12.66 -16.07 -3.47
CA GLY A 203 12.47 -14.95 -4.37
C GLY A 203 11.85 -15.36 -5.70
N ALA A 204 12.31 -16.45 -6.28
CA ALA A 204 11.74 -17.00 -7.51
C ALA A 204 10.28 -17.44 -7.32
N ALA A 205 9.98 -18.13 -6.23
CA ALA A 205 8.61 -18.55 -5.89
C ALA A 205 7.68 -17.33 -5.65
N PHE A 206 8.17 -16.30 -4.95
CA PHE A 206 7.42 -15.07 -4.75
C PHE A 206 7.18 -14.34 -6.07
N TYR A 207 8.16 -14.27 -6.96
CA TYR A 207 8.02 -13.63 -8.27
C TYR A 207 6.95 -14.32 -9.12
N ALA A 208 6.94 -15.66 -9.15
CA ALA A 208 5.92 -16.44 -9.85
C ALA A 208 4.52 -16.18 -9.25
N HIS A 209 4.41 -16.11 -7.90
CA HIS A 209 3.18 -15.71 -7.23
C HIS A 209 2.73 -14.30 -7.65
N ALA A 210 3.64 -13.32 -7.63
CA ALA A 210 3.35 -11.95 -8.00
C ALA A 210 2.84 -11.83 -9.45
N LEU A 211 3.46 -12.54 -10.40
CA LEU A 211 2.97 -12.61 -11.78
C LEU A 211 1.54 -13.17 -11.87
N SER A 212 1.25 -14.22 -11.13
CA SER A 212 -0.10 -14.79 -11.12
C SER A 212 -1.14 -13.82 -10.57
N ALA A 213 -0.75 -12.97 -9.59
CA ALA A 213 -1.61 -11.96 -9.02
C ALA A 213 -1.92 -10.81 -9.99
N TYR A 214 -1.04 -10.55 -10.96
CA TYR A 214 -1.25 -9.55 -12.02
C TYR A 214 -1.95 -10.09 -13.28
N GLY A 215 -2.47 -11.31 -13.24
CA GLY A 215 -3.27 -11.86 -14.33
C GLY A 215 -2.49 -12.72 -15.34
N ALA A 216 -1.20 -12.97 -15.10
CA ALA A 216 -0.41 -13.92 -15.90
C ALA A 216 -0.72 -15.40 -15.53
N GLY A 217 -2.00 -15.69 -15.24
CA GLY A 217 -2.47 -16.94 -14.67
C GLY A 217 -1.96 -18.19 -15.39
N GLY A 218 -1.06 -18.94 -14.74
CA GLY A 218 -0.48 -20.18 -15.24
C GLY A 218 0.73 -20.05 -16.15
N MET A 219 1.13 -18.83 -16.53
CA MET A 219 2.35 -18.61 -17.29
C MET A 219 3.58 -18.53 -16.37
N MET A 220 4.67 -19.11 -16.81
CA MET A 220 5.97 -18.98 -16.14
C MET A 220 6.60 -17.61 -16.44
N PRO A 221 7.52 -17.12 -15.60
CA PRO A 221 8.20 -15.83 -15.81
C PRO A 221 8.81 -15.66 -17.21
N ASP A 222 9.49 -16.67 -17.72
CA ASP A 222 10.13 -16.64 -19.03
C ASP A 222 9.09 -16.56 -20.15
N GLU A 223 7.97 -17.27 -20.06
CA GLU A 223 6.87 -17.19 -21.04
C GLU A 223 6.26 -15.78 -21.09
N VAL A 224 6.10 -15.12 -19.93
CA VAL A 224 5.62 -13.72 -19.86
C VAL A 224 6.64 -12.78 -20.48
N HIS A 225 7.93 -13.00 -20.24
CA HIS A 225 9.01 -12.21 -20.83
C HIS A 225 9.03 -12.33 -22.37
N ASP A 226 8.99 -13.56 -22.90
CA ASP A 226 8.98 -13.84 -24.34
C ASP A 226 7.73 -13.25 -25.01
N LEU A 227 6.57 -13.34 -24.37
CA LEU A 227 5.34 -12.69 -24.84
C LEU A 227 5.55 -11.17 -24.90
N GLY A 228 6.16 -10.56 -23.87
CA GLY A 228 6.46 -9.14 -23.84
C GLY A 228 7.36 -8.70 -24.99
N LEU A 229 8.41 -9.46 -25.30
CA LEU A 229 9.30 -9.20 -26.43
C LEU A 229 8.56 -9.29 -27.77
N ALA A 230 7.73 -10.31 -27.95
CA ALA A 230 6.93 -10.49 -29.17
C ALA A 230 5.95 -9.31 -29.37
N GLU A 231 5.25 -8.89 -28.30
CA GLU A 231 4.32 -7.76 -28.37
C GLU A 231 5.01 -6.42 -28.64
N VAL A 232 6.19 -6.17 -28.04
CA VAL A 232 6.99 -4.97 -28.35
C VAL A 232 7.36 -4.94 -29.84
N ALA A 233 7.81 -6.07 -30.39
CA ALA A 233 8.16 -6.15 -31.80
C ALA A 233 6.93 -5.91 -32.71
N ARG A 234 5.78 -6.52 -32.39
CA ARG A 234 4.53 -6.34 -33.13
C ARG A 234 4.06 -4.87 -33.09
N ILE A 235 3.97 -4.27 -31.89
CA ILE A 235 3.52 -2.89 -31.72
C ILE A 235 4.47 -1.91 -32.43
N SER A 236 5.79 -2.11 -32.34
CA SER A 236 6.77 -1.27 -33.00
C SER A 236 6.61 -1.30 -34.53
N ALA A 237 6.37 -2.49 -35.10
CA ALA A 237 6.12 -2.63 -36.53
C ALA A 237 4.83 -1.92 -36.98
N GLU A 238 3.75 -2.00 -36.17
CA GLU A 238 2.50 -1.29 -36.45
C GLU A 238 2.68 0.23 -36.34
N MET A 239 3.41 0.72 -35.35
CA MET A 239 3.74 2.14 -35.19
C MET A 239 4.54 2.66 -36.38
N ASP A 240 5.56 1.94 -36.81
CA ASP A 240 6.36 2.28 -38.00
C ASP A 240 5.51 2.36 -39.28
N ALA A 241 4.58 1.40 -39.43
CA ALA A 241 3.66 1.41 -40.58
C ALA A 241 2.71 2.61 -40.55
N ILE A 242 2.26 3.04 -39.38
CA ILE A 242 1.42 4.24 -39.21
C ILE A 242 2.23 5.50 -39.52
N LEU A 243 3.43 5.63 -38.96
CA LEU A 243 4.32 6.78 -39.17
C LEU A 243 4.67 6.95 -40.64
N LYS A 244 5.02 5.86 -41.33
CA LYS A 244 5.33 5.89 -42.79
C LYS A 244 4.14 6.30 -43.66
N ARG A 245 2.89 6.10 -43.19
CA ARG A 245 1.69 6.56 -43.92
C ARG A 245 1.38 8.03 -43.70
N GLN A 246 1.90 8.61 -42.64
CA GLN A 246 1.66 10.01 -42.28
C GLN A 246 2.75 10.96 -42.85
N GLY A 247 3.85 10.45 -43.47
CA GLY A 247 4.99 11.19 -43.99
C GLY A 247 6.13 11.11 -43.02
#